data_05ca32f1838716091f55d24e7a6c6e47
#
_entry.id   05ca32f1838716091f55d24e7a6c6e47
#
_cell.length_a   1.000
_cell.length_b   1.000
_cell.length_c   1.000
_cell.angle_alpha   90.00
_cell.angle_beta   90.00
_cell.angle_gamma   90.00
#
_symmetry.space_group_name_H-M   'P 1'
#
loop_
_entity.id
_entity.type
_entity.pdbx_description
1 polymer ?
#
loop_
_entity_poly.entity_id
_entity_poly.type
_entity_poly.pdbx_seq_one_letter_code
_entity_poly.pdbx_strand_id
1 'polypeptide(L)'
;MERLLNILTNPDKRHVWILNRKYCPLKEMTEGKAEVLYSYDPVEQETPFSLEAIMNIESYNYKTFIQAYKAERKELLDDDVQDMRILAVWSFYKNVRKDDIMLFVHGNEIEGYYVITGEQVVCQNEEDFCLHSWEAETVRFSRPVCIESRFGSPFFKMIGDFKKEVVAALKKKV
;
A
#
# COMPACT_ATOMS: atom_id res chain seq x y z
N MET A 1 -12.89 13.69 -7.08
CA MET A 1 -12.09 13.40 -8.29
C MET A 1 -11.24 14.59 -8.70
N GLU A 2 -11.81 15.78 -8.80
CA GLU A 2 -11.08 17.02 -9.16
C GLU A 2 -9.86 17.29 -8.27
N ARG A 3 -10.00 17.15 -6.94
CA ARG A 3 -8.88 17.29 -5.98
C ARG A 3 -7.72 16.33 -6.31
N LEU A 4 -8.03 15.06 -6.60
CA LEU A 4 -6.99 14.08 -6.97
C LEU A 4 -6.34 14.43 -8.32
N LEU A 5 -7.13 14.85 -9.30
CA LEU A 5 -6.60 15.29 -10.59
C LEU A 5 -5.63 16.47 -10.42
N ASN A 6 -6.00 17.45 -9.60
CA ASN A 6 -5.14 18.59 -9.30
C ASN A 6 -3.83 18.17 -8.63
N ILE A 7 -3.88 17.24 -7.67
CA ILE A 7 -2.68 16.70 -7.01
C ILE A 7 -1.76 15.99 -8.03
N LEU A 8 -2.34 15.15 -8.89
CA LEU A 8 -1.57 14.39 -9.88
C LEU A 8 -0.96 15.26 -11.00
N THR A 9 -1.57 16.38 -11.31
CA THR A 9 -1.11 17.27 -12.40
C THR A 9 -0.13 18.34 -11.93
N ASN A 10 -0.15 18.68 -10.65
CA ASN A 10 0.79 19.62 -10.07
C ASN A 10 2.10 18.92 -9.66
N PRO A 11 3.26 19.55 -9.90
CA PRO A 11 4.56 18.98 -9.51
C PRO A 11 4.86 19.14 -8.02
N ASP A 12 3.87 18.89 -7.17
CA ASP A 12 4.03 18.91 -5.72
C ASP A 12 4.95 17.75 -5.30
N LYS A 13 5.69 17.94 -4.22
CA LYS A 13 6.64 16.95 -3.67
C LYS A 13 5.97 15.72 -3.03
N ARG A 14 4.66 15.54 -3.23
CA ARG A 14 3.90 14.42 -2.65
C ARG A 14 4.17 13.14 -3.43
N HIS A 15 4.41 12.07 -2.70
CA HIS A 15 4.40 10.76 -3.31
C HIS A 15 2.95 10.29 -3.51
N VAL A 16 2.75 9.59 -4.60
CA VAL A 16 1.47 8.90 -4.86
C VAL A 16 1.74 7.41 -4.95
N TRP A 17 1.10 6.70 -4.06
CA TRP A 17 1.23 5.25 -3.87
C TRP A 17 0.00 4.54 -4.41
N ILE A 18 0.16 3.29 -4.77
CA ILE A 18 -0.91 2.36 -5.11
C ILE A 18 -0.99 1.32 -4.00
N LEU A 19 -2.15 1.18 -3.38
CA LEU A 19 -2.48 0.14 -2.42
C LEU A 19 -3.43 -0.83 -3.10
N ASN A 20 -2.89 -2.00 -3.50
CA ASN A 20 -3.62 -2.95 -4.33
C ASN A 20 -4.27 -4.04 -3.47
N ARG A 21 -5.58 -3.97 -3.36
CA ARG A 21 -6.42 -4.89 -2.60
C ARG A 21 -6.28 -6.36 -3.02
N LYS A 22 -5.95 -6.63 -4.28
CA LYS A 22 -5.79 -8.01 -4.75
C LYS A 22 -4.65 -8.75 -4.05
N TYR A 23 -3.60 -8.05 -3.70
CA TYR A 23 -2.38 -8.64 -3.12
C TYR A 23 -2.20 -8.30 -1.64
N CYS A 24 -3.08 -7.48 -1.12
CA CYS A 24 -3.19 -7.20 0.29
C CYS A 24 -4.66 -7.38 0.65
N PRO A 25 -5.01 -8.37 1.44
CA PRO A 25 -6.38 -8.61 1.85
C PRO A 25 -6.82 -7.49 2.79
N LEU A 26 -7.04 -6.36 2.20
CA LEU A 26 -7.71 -5.28 2.88
C LEU A 26 -9.20 -5.62 2.94
N LYS A 27 -9.75 -5.43 4.08
CA LYS A 27 -11.18 -5.24 4.23
C LYS A 27 -11.59 -4.04 3.36
N GLU A 28 -12.57 -3.35 3.63
CA GLU A 28 -12.96 -2.13 2.92
C GLU A 28 -12.07 -0.95 3.31
N MET A 29 -12.09 0.12 2.50
CA MET A 29 -11.52 1.41 2.89
C MET A 29 -12.08 1.85 4.23
N THR A 30 -11.23 2.04 5.21
CA THR A 30 -11.62 2.45 6.56
C THR A 30 -11.50 3.97 6.69
N GLU A 31 -12.55 4.60 7.16
CA GLU A 31 -12.51 6.05 7.42
C GLU A 31 -11.48 6.36 8.50
N GLY A 32 -10.69 7.37 8.28
CA GLY A 32 -9.62 7.82 9.19
C GLY A 32 -8.34 7.01 9.15
N LYS A 33 -8.28 5.90 8.39
CA LYS A 33 -7.11 5.03 8.35
C LYS A 33 -6.81 4.48 6.96
N ALA A 34 -5.53 4.49 6.60
CA ALA A 34 -4.99 3.65 5.52
C ALA A 34 -4.30 2.44 6.16
N GLU A 35 -4.92 1.28 6.05
CA GLU A 35 -4.48 0.07 6.74
C GLU A 35 -3.86 -0.94 5.79
N VAL A 36 -2.81 -1.61 6.24
CA VAL A 36 -2.38 -2.89 5.69
C VAL A 36 -2.79 -3.98 6.67
N LEU A 37 -3.71 -4.78 6.24
CA LEU A 37 -4.14 -5.96 6.99
C LEU A 37 -3.29 -7.16 6.57
N TYR A 38 -2.86 -7.92 7.56
CA TYR A 38 -2.41 -9.28 7.34
C TYR A 38 -3.63 -10.17 7.20
N SER A 39 -3.79 -10.85 6.11
CA SER A 39 -4.58 -12.05 6.14
C SER A 39 -3.66 -13.19 6.55
N TYR A 40 -3.88 -13.67 7.72
CA TYR A 40 -3.52 -15.03 8.05
C TYR A 40 -4.62 -15.90 7.45
N ASP A 41 -4.32 -16.58 6.36
CA ASP A 41 -5.13 -17.70 5.91
C ASP A 41 -4.65 -18.95 6.66
N PRO A 42 -5.44 -19.47 7.62
CA PRO A 42 -5.06 -20.67 8.35
C PRO A 42 -4.94 -21.92 7.46
N VAL A 43 -5.48 -21.89 6.25
CA VAL A 43 -5.38 -22.97 5.27
C VAL A 43 -4.07 -22.88 4.48
N GLU A 44 -3.63 -21.68 4.13
CA GLU A 44 -2.39 -21.46 3.40
C GLU A 44 -1.16 -21.32 4.30
N GLN A 45 -1.32 -21.16 5.59
CA GLN A 45 -0.27 -21.05 6.63
C GLN A 45 0.89 -20.09 6.34
N GLU A 46 0.75 -19.25 5.32
CA GLU A 46 1.82 -18.42 4.80
C GLU A 46 1.51 -16.95 5.04
N THR A 47 1.93 -16.43 6.19
CA THR A 47 2.03 -14.98 6.30
C THR A 47 3.24 -14.52 5.48
N PRO A 48 3.07 -13.71 4.44
CA PRO A 48 4.19 -13.26 3.62
C PRO A 48 5.10 -12.25 4.32
N PHE A 49 4.88 -12.02 5.62
CA PHE A 49 5.53 -10.94 6.35
C PHE A 49 6.32 -11.45 7.56
N SER A 50 7.53 -10.97 7.69
CA SER A 50 8.35 -11.13 8.88
C SER A 50 7.89 -10.12 9.93
N LEU A 51 7.18 -10.63 10.94
CA LEU A 51 6.67 -9.79 12.02
C LEU A 51 7.81 -9.12 12.79
N GLU A 52 8.85 -9.86 13.11
CA GLU A 52 10.01 -9.35 13.85
C GLU A 52 10.74 -8.26 13.07
N ALA A 53 10.98 -8.47 11.77
CA ALA A 53 11.62 -7.47 10.92
C ALA A 53 10.78 -6.19 10.83
N ILE A 54 9.45 -6.30 10.77
CA ILE A 54 8.56 -5.12 10.73
C ILE A 54 8.56 -4.39 12.07
N MET A 55 8.45 -5.08 13.19
CA MET A 55 8.47 -4.46 14.52
C MET A 55 9.77 -3.70 14.80
N ASN A 56 10.86 -4.13 14.19
CA ASN A 56 12.18 -3.51 14.33
C ASN A 56 12.57 -2.61 13.15
N ILE A 57 11.66 -2.30 12.24
CA ILE A 57 11.95 -1.60 10.97
C ILE A 57 12.64 -0.24 11.17
N GLU A 58 12.35 0.45 12.26
CA GLU A 58 12.97 1.74 12.57
C GLU A 58 14.47 1.64 12.81
N SER A 59 14.95 0.52 13.30
CA SER A 59 16.37 0.26 13.57
C SER A 59 17.14 -0.17 12.32
N TYR A 60 16.45 -0.51 11.21
CA TYR A 60 17.04 -1.04 10.01
C TYR A 60 17.24 0.03 8.92
N ASN A 61 18.30 -0.13 8.13
CA ASN A 61 18.33 0.35 6.76
C ASN A 61 17.79 -0.72 5.81
N TYR A 62 17.56 -0.40 4.54
CA TYR A 62 16.93 -1.33 3.60
C TYR A 62 17.70 -2.65 3.44
N LYS A 63 19.04 -2.60 3.42
CA LYS A 63 19.89 -3.80 3.29
C LYS A 63 19.75 -4.71 4.51
N THR A 64 19.81 -4.16 5.70
CA THR A 64 19.67 -4.93 6.95
C THR A 64 18.24 -5.43 7.15
N PHE A 65 17.25 -4.67 6.70
CA PHE A 65 15.85 -5.10 6.69
C PHE A 65 15.65 -6.34 5.81
N ILE A 66 16.17 -6.33 4.56
CA ILE A 66 16.08 -7.51 3.67
C ILE A 66 16.76 -8.72 4.31
N GLN A 67 17.92 -8.53 4.92
CA GLN A 67 18.65 -9.64 5.57
C GLN A 67 17.86 -10.23 6.73
N ALA A 68 17.31 -9.40 7.61
CA ALA A 68 16.48 -9.83 8.73
C ALA A 68 15.20 -10.53 8.22
N TYR A 69 14.55 -9.96 7.23
CA TYR A 69 13.34 -10.50 6.62
C TYR A 69 13.59 -11.89 6.01
N LYS A 70 14.65 -12.05 5.22
CA LYS A 70 15.03 -13.33 4.60
C LYS A 70 15.49 -14.36 5.64
N ALA A 71 16.15 -13.93 6.73
CA ALA A 71 16.61 -14.85 7.77
C ALA A 71 15.45 -15.51 8.52
N GLU A 72 14.37 -14.78 8.76
CA GLU A 72 13.17 -15.28 9.42
C GLU A 72 12.33 -16.20 8.51
N ARG A 73 12.45 -16.05 7.19
CA ARG A 73 11.58 -16.66 6.20
C ARG A 73 12.30 -17.58 5.20
N LYS A 74 13.38 -18.21 5.60
CA LYS A 74 14.23 -19.03 4.74
C LYS A 74 13.51 -20.13 3.93
N GLU A 75 12.38 -20.61 4.41
CA GLU A 75 11.66 -21.75 3.85
C GLU A 75 10.62 -21.40 2.77
N LEU A 76 10.28 -20.12 2.63
CA LEU A 76 9.15 -19.66 1.81
C LEU A 76 9.58 -18.92 0.54
N LEU A 77 10.86 -18.84 0.24
CA LEU A 77 11.35 -17.78 -0.63
C LEU A 77 11.86 -18.31 -1.98
N ASP A 78 11.02 -18.18 -3.00
CA ASP A 78 11.45 -18.17 -4.40
C ASP A 78 11.98 -16.77 -4.73
N ASP A 79 13.25 -16.66 -5.18
CA ASP A 79 14.07 -15.43 -5.03
C ASP A 79 13.52 -14.16 -5.69
N ASP A 80 12.94 -14.21 -6.89
CA ASP A 80 12.65 -13.01 -7.68
C ASP A 80 11.33 -12.28 -7.30
N VAL A 81 10.30 -13.00 -6.94
CA VAL A 81 8.99 -12.42 -6.60
C VAL A 81 9.03 -11.69 -5.26
N GLN A 82 9.98 -12.01 -4.46
CA GLN A 82 10.07 -11.60 -3.06
C GLN A 82 10.73 -10.27 -2.85
N ASP A 83 11.71 -9.90 -3.64
CA ASP A 83 12.37 -8.62 -3.51
C ASP A 83 11.38 -7.47 -3.73
N MET A 84 10.39 -7.65 -4.63
CA MET A 84 9.31 -6.68 -4.82
C MET A 84 8.33 -6.63 -3.66
N ARG A 85 8.02 -7.77 -3.03
CA ARG A 85 7.15 -7.82 -1.84
C ARG A 85 7.84 -7.19 -0.64
N ILE A 86 9.10 -7.51 -0.40
CA ILE A 86 9.91 -6.91 0.66
C ILE A 86 10.03 -5.40 0.46
N LEU A 87 10.26 -4.95 -0.76
CA LEU A 87 10.29 -3.53 -1.10
C LEU A 87 8.93 -2.84 -0.85
N ALA A 88 7.82 -3.53 -1.13
CA ALA A 88 6.49 -3.01 -0.85
C ALA A 88 6.26 -2.82 0.65
N VAL A 89 6.62 -3.80 1.47
CA VAL A 89 6.58 -3.71 2.94
C VAL A 89 7.45 -2.56 3.42
N TRP A 90 8.70 -2.52 3.01
CA TRP A 90 9.62 -1.43 3.36
C TRP A 90 9.06 -0.05 2.97
N SER A 91 8.54 0.07 1.75
CA SER A 91 8.00 1.33 1.26
C SER A 91 6.80 1.79 2.06
N PHE A 92 5.90 0.88 2.40
CA PHE A 92 4.73 1.20 3.21
C PHE A 92 5.11 1.70 4.61
N TYR A 93 6.02 1.03 5.27
CA TYR A 93 6.37 1.33 6.65
C TYR A 93 7.42 2.42 6.81
N LYS A 94 8.32 2.60 5.84
CA LYS A 94 9.48 3.49 5.97
C LYS A 94 9.46 4.71 5.06
N ASN A 95 8.86 4.61 3.88
CA ASN A 95 8.95 5.65 2.86
C ASN A 95 7.71 6.56 2.80
N VAL A 96 6.57 6.12 3.29
CA VAL A 96 5.36 6.96 3.35
C VAL A 96 5.58 8.16 4.26
N ARG A 97 5.00 9.28 3.89
CA ARG A 97 5.10 10.55 4.62
C ARG A 97 3.73 11.20 4.73
N LYS A 98 3.59 12.09 5.70
CA LYS A 98 2.46 12.99 5.80
C LYS A 98 2.28 13.73 4.47
N ASP A 99 1.03 13.93 4.09
CA ASP A 99 0.56 14.52 2.83
C ASP A 99 0.72 13.63 1.59
N ASP A 100 1.32 12.44 1.70
CA ASP A 100 1.30 11.45 0.62
C ASP A 100 -0.12 10.99 0.31
N ILE A 101 -0.31 10.53 -0.92
CA ILE A 101 -1.57 10.00 -1.41
C ILE A 101 -1.43 8.49 -1.61
N MET A 102 -2.42 7.72 -1.15
CA MET A 102 -2.53 6.30 -1.46
C MET A 102 -3.80 6.04 -2.26
N LEU A 103 -3.66 5.62 -3.51
CA LEU A 103 -4.79 5.15 -4.32
C LEU A 103 -5.19 3.75 -3.86
N PHE A 104 -6.45 3.58 -3.51
CA PHE A 104 -7.01 2.28 -3.18
C PHE A 104 -7.57 1.63 -4.44
N VAL A 105 -6.97 0.51 -4.85
CA VAL A 105 -7.24 -0.06 -6.18
C VAL A 105 -7.58 -1.55 -6.13
N HIS A 106 -8.38 -2.00 -7.09
CA HIS A 106 -8.70 -3.40 -7.31
C HIS A 106 -8.77 -3.72 -8.81
N GLY A 107 -7.93 -4.64 -9.28
CA GLY A 107 -7.85 -4.95 -10.71
C GLY A 107 -7.38 -3.76 -11.53
N ASN A 108 -8.28 -3.14 -12.28
CA ASN A 108 -8.04 -1.91 -13.04
C ASN A 108 -8.90 -0.73 -12.56
N GLU A 109 -9.48 -0.85 -11.37
CA GLU A 109 -10.38 0.13 -10.79
C GLU A 109 -9.72 0.86 -9.63
N ILE A 110 -9.93 2.17 -9.56
CA ILE A 110 -9.58 3.02 -8.43
C ILE A 110 -10.87 3.30 -7.68
N GLU A 111 -10.99 2.78 -6.46
CA GLU A 111 -12.19 2.91 -5.62
C GLU A 111 -12.20 4.21 -4.81
N GLY A 112 -11.01 4.80 -4.62
CA GLY A 112 -10.82 6.03 -3.87
C GLY A 112 -9.35 6.25 -3.53
N TYR A 113 -9.10 7.13 -2.59
CA TYR A 113 -7.76 7.42 -2.12
C TYR A 113 -7.74 7.88 -0.67
N TYR A 114 -6.58 7.72 -0.05
CA TYR A 114 -6.24 8.28 1.25
C TYR A 114 -5.31 9.48 1.07
N VAL A 115 -5.45 10.47 1.95
CA VAL A 115 -4.45 11.51 2.19
C VAL A 115 -3.86 11.25 3.57
N ILE A 116 -2.58 10.99 3.66
CA ILE A 116 -1.92 10.71 4.94
C ILE A 116 -1.87 11.99 5.77
N THR A 117 -2.49 11.97 6.94
CA THR A 117 -2.63 13.16 7.79
C THR A 117 -1.77 13.12 9.05
N GLY A 118 -1.39 11.94 9.48
CA GLY A 118 -0.71 11.73 10.73
C GLY A 118 0.40 10.70 10.66
N GLU A 119 0.77 10.21 11.83
CA GLU A 119 1.82 9.23 12.01
C GLU A 119 1.30 7.81 11.80
N GLN A 120 2.23 6.88 11.72
CA GLN A 120 1.93 5.48 11.68
C GLN A 120 1.43 5.01 13.05
N VAL A 121 0.32 4.29 13.05
CA VAL A 121 -0.27 3.68 14.24
C VAL A 121 -0.03 2.18 14.20
N VAL A 122 0.57 1.65 15.26
CA VAL A 122 0.73 0.19 15.42
C VAL A 122 -0.55 -0.36 16.04
N CYS A 123 -1.29 -1.15 15.28
CA CYS A 123 -2.45 -1.88 15.79
C CYS A 123 -1.98 -3.24 16.29
N GLN A 124 -1.93 -3.41 17.59
CA GLN A 124 -1.71 -4.71 18.23
C GLN A 124 -3.06 -5.31 18.60
N ASN A 125 -3.81 -5.81 17.67
CA ASN A 125 -5.03 -6.53 17.95
C ASN A 125 -4.84 -7.97 17.52
N GLU A 126 -4.86 -8.90 18.48
CA GLU A 126 -4.65 -10.34 18.25
C GLU A 126 -5.72 -10.95 17.32
N GLU A 127 -6.89 -10.32 17.21
CA GLU A 127 -7.98 -10.79 16.37
C GLU A 127 -7.97 -10.23 14.93
N ASP A 128 -7.38 -9.07 14.70
CA ASP A 128 -7.49 -8.37 13.41
C ASP A 128 -6.24 -8.39 12.53
N PHE A 129 -5.14 -8.94 12.96
CA PHE A 129 -3.88 -9.04 12.21
C PHE A 129 -3.42 -7.75 11.49
N CYS A 130 -3.97 -6.61 11.83
CA CYS A 130 -3.50 -5.32 11.35
C CYS A 130 -2.30 -4.92 12.19
N LEU A 131 -1.11 -4.97 11.61
CA LEU A 131 0.09 -4.56 12.35
C LEU A 131 0.27 -3.06 12.34
N HIS A 132 -0.04 -2.42 11.23
CA HIS A 132 0.23 -1.01 11.05
C HIS A 132 -0.84 -0.34 10.20
N SER A 133 -1.21 0.86 10.60
CA SER A 133 -2.03 1.76 9.83
C SER A 133 -1.43 3.17 9.82
N TRP A 134 -1.86 3.97 8.85
CA TRP A 134 -1.57 5.39 8.79
C TRP A 134 -2.84 6.17 9.07
N GLU A 135 -2.76 7.21 9.90
CA GLU A 135 -3.85 8.17 9.99
C GLU A 135 -4.07 8.84 8.64
N ALA A 136 -5.29 8.85 8.16
CA ALA A 136 -5.59 9.31 6.82
C ALA A 136 -6.99 9.92 6.69
N GLU A 137 -7.09 10.97 5.88
CA GLU A 137 -8.36 11.41 5.31
C GLU A 137 -8.76 10.44 4.20
N THR A 138 -9.96 9.87 4.27
CA THR A 138 -10.46 8.90 3.31
C THR A 138 -11.40 9.56 2.32
N VAL A 139 -11.14 9.39 1.02
CA VAL A 139 -12.01 9.85 -0.05
C VAL A 139 -12.45 8.68 -0.91
N ARG A 140 -13.71 8.28 -0.79
CA ARG A 140 -14.32 7.24 -1.64
C ARG A 140 -14.95 7.86 -2.87
N PHE A 141 -14.85 7.15 -3.99
CA PHE A 141 -15.58 7.52 -5.18
C PHE A 141 -16.96 6.86 -5.19
N SER A 142 -17.98 7.60 -5.60
CA SER A 142 -19.34 7.06 -5.77
C SER A 142 -19.39 5.96 -6.83
N ARG A 143 -18.49 6.01 -7.81
CA ARG A 143 -18.24 4.95 -8.80
C ARG A 143 -16.74 4.87 -9.04
N PRO A 144 -16.17 3.66 -9.15
CA PRO A 144 -14.76 3.47 -9.44
C PRO A 144 -14.31 4.19 -10.72
N VAL A 145 -13.08 4.60 -10.74
CA VAL A 145 -12.42 5.12 -11.94
C VAL A 145 -11.61 4.00 -12.56
N CYS A 146 -11.99 3.57 -13.77
CA CYS A 146 -11.31 2.51 -14.48
C CYS A 146 -10.17 3.08 -15.34
N ILE A 147 -9.05 2.37 -15.36
CA ILE A 147 -7.93 2.59 -16.29
C ILE A 147 -7.82 1.40 -17.25
N GLU A 148 -7.03 1.51 -18.31
CA GLU A 148 -6.86 0.44 -19.29
C GLU A 148 -6.00 -0.70 -18.75
N SER A 149 -4.89 -0.36 -18.11
CA SER A 149 -3.98 -1.31 -17.50
C SER A 149 -4.50 -1.85 -16.16
N ARG A 150 -4.08 -3.06 -15.80
CA ARG A 150 -4.35 -3.62 -14.47
C ARG A 150 -3.24 -3.25 -13.50
N PHE A 151 -3.62 -2.87 -12.30
CA PHE A 151 -2.69 -2.76 -11.19
C PHE A 151 -2.22 -4.17 -10.79
N GLY A 152 -1.00 -4.52 -11.21
CA GLY A 152 -0.38 -5.79 -10.87
C GLY A 152 0.22 -5.80 -9.45
N SER A 153 0.98 -6.87 -9.12
CA SER A 153 1.77 -6.92 -7.89
C SER A 153 2.88 -5.85 -7.92
N PRO A 154 3.46 -5.47 -6.80
CA PRO A 154 3.12 -5.88 -5.43
C PRO A 154 1.89 -5.16 -4.87
N PHE A 155 1.49 -5.52 -3.63
CA PHE A 155 0.33 -4.89 -2.97
C PHE A 155 0.49 -3.39 -2.74
N PHE A 156 1.72 -2.90 -2.63
CA PHE A 156 2.05 -1.50 -2.41
C PHE A 156 3.23 -1.07 -3.27
N LYS A 157 3.08 0.02 -4.01
CA LYS A 157 4.11 0.59 -4.89
C LYS A 157 3.83 2.04 -5.22
N MET A 158 4.85 2.76 -5.70
CA MET A 158 4.62 4.09 -6.29
C MET A 158 3.78 3.99 -7.56
N ILE A 159 2.99 5.04 -7.84
CA ILE A 159 2.12 5.11 -9.01
C ILE A 159 2.87 4.93 -10.34
N GLY A 160 4.12 5.43 -10.45
CA GLY A 160 4.98 5.24 -11.61
C GLY A 160 4.27 5.54 -12.94
N ASP A 161 4.36 4.60 -13.86
CA ASP A 161 3.82 4.72 -15.21
C ASP A 161 2.29 4.78 -15.26
N PHE A 162 1.59 4.27 -14.25
CA PHE A 162 0.13 4.38 -14.16
C PHE A 162 -0.38 5.82 -14.04
N LYS A 163 0.50 6.76 -13.65
CA LYS A 163 0.11 8.17 -13.48
C LYS A 163 -0.58 8.75 -14.71
N LYS A 164 -0.06 8.48 -15.90
CA LYS A 164 -0.62 9.00 -17.16
C LYS A 164 -2.04 8.46 -17.40
N GLU A 165 -2.25 7.18 -17.21
CA GLU A 165 -3.56 6.54 -17.37
C GLU A 165 -4.57 7.02 -16.34
N VAL A 166 -4.16 7.14 -15.08
CA VAL A 166 -5.01 7.64 -14.00
C VAL A 166 -5.44 9.08 -14.27
N VAL A 167 -4.52 9.96 -14.67
CA VAL A 167 -4.84 11.34 -15.05
C VAL A 167 -5.80 11.39 -16.23
N ALA A 168 -5.58 10.56 -17.26
CA ALA A 168 -6.46 10.52 -18.44
C ALA A 168 -7.87 10.02 -18.06
N ALA A 169 -7.97 9.00 -17.20
CA ALA A 169 -9.24 8.48 -16.72
C ALA A 169 -10.01 9.48 -15.84
N LEU A 170 -9.31 10.20 -14.96
CA LEU A 170 -9.92 11.24 -14.13
C LEU A 170 -10.45 12.40 -14.97
N LYS A 171 -9.71 12.85 -15.99
CA LYS A 171 -10.16 13.92 -16.91
C LYS A 171 -11.44 13.59 -17.66
N LYS A 172 -11.73 12.30 -17.90
CA LYS A 172 -13.00 11.87 -18.55
C LYS A 172 -14.20 11.90 -17.59
N LYS A 173 -13.95 12.03 -16.29
CA LYS A 173 -14.97 11.94 -15.21
C LYS A 173 -15.26 13.29 -14.54
N VAL A 174 -14.39 14.28 -14.75
CA VAL A 174 -14.54 15.68 -14.34
C VAL A 174 -15.04 16.51 -15.50
#